data_5b1592a7423f4043ee277b2525425006
#
_entry.id   5b1592a7423f4043ee277b2525425006
#
_cell.length_a   1.000
_cell.length_b   1.000
_cell.length_c   1.000
_cell.angle_alpha   90.00
_cell.angle_beta   90.00
_cell.angle_gamma   90.00
#
_symmetry.space_group_name_H-M   'P 1'
#
loop_
_entity.id
_entity.type
_entity.pdbx_description
1 polymer ?
#
loop_
_entity_poly.entity_id
_entity_poly.type
_entity_poly.pdbx_seq_one_letter_code
_entity_poly.pdbx_strand_id
1 'polypeptide(L)'
;MEPNLKFDPEFLLAEATRQAEGLNDFGDPSFRKALEVLCRSLETEAKLSELGRQLLYGKFVELLVNRLRIEDYFKRYPEIEQEVIAAPLVIVGLPRTGTTLLQRVMACDPQLYSMAWWETRYPVPFPGESLQSPAQRIERARGEVKVMVEAMPKLLSIHPMDADQADEELMLMEHSFMAAFNAYANVPSYMNWLYSVSEKPAYDYLKRAMKFLQWQKRQRGISAQRWVLKAPHHLLRMKLLLDEFPGARIVQTHRDPVDTIPSIASFIDTLWHIYSSDVDPAAAGQEWNALMARAFKATMAERDRQPGIFFDVRFEDTVKRPLDVVRDIYAWAGLELSPAGEQAMQRWLEDNRRGARGAHDYASEHFGLSAEQIERDFAEYRTRHIAG
;
A
#
# COMPACT_ATOMS: atom_id res chain seq x y z
N MET A 1 -28.76 13.11 19.41
CA MET A 1 -28.39 11.71 19.10
C MET A 1 -27.64 11.75 17.79
N GLU A 2 -26.36 11.48 17.83
CA GLU A 2 -25.60 11.30 16.60
C GLU A 2 -26.14 10.07 15.86
N PRO A 3 -26.26 10.09 14.54
CA PRO A 3 -26.76 8.96 13.80
C PRO A 3 -25.84 7.75 14.07
N ASN A 4 -26.42 6.64 14.55
CA ASN A 4 -25.70 5.39 14.71
C ASN A 4 -25.22 4.93 13.32
N LEU A 5 -23.97 5.27 12.96
CA LEU A 5 -23.37 4.97 11.66
C LEU A 5 -23.24 3.44 11.52
N LYS A 6 -24.14 2.82 10.77
CA LYS A 6 -24.06 1.40 10.42
C LYS A 6 -23.30 1.20 9.13
N PHE A 7 -22.48 0.16 9.09
CA PHE A 7 -21.87 -0.31 7.85
C PHE A 7 -22.89 -1.13 7.05
N ASP A 8 -23.80 -0.41 6.39
CA ASP A 8 -24.75 -0.96 5.45
C ASP A 8 -24.35 -0.56 4.03
N PRO A 9 -24.11 -1.52 3.11
CA PRO A 9 -23.65 -1.21 1.75
C PRO A 9 -24.57 -0.25 1.00
N GLU A 10 -25.89 -0.40 1.11
CA GLU A 10 -26.84 0.44 0.37
C GLU A 10 -26.84 1.89 0.90
N PHE A 11 -26.69 2.08 2.21
CA PHE A 11 -26.55 3.42 2.78
C PHE A 11 -25.22 4.07 2.38
N LEU A 12 -24.12 3.31 2.36
CA LEU A 12 -22.82 3.82 1.92
C LEU A 12 -22.84 4.24 0.44
N LEU A 13 -23.47 3.42 -0.42
CA LEU A 13 -23.62 3.73 -1.84
C LEU A 13 -24.52 4.96 -2.07
N ALA A 14 -25.63 5.06 -1.35
CA ALA A 14 -26.51 6.22 -1.43
C ALA A 14 -25.82 7.50 -0.96
N GLU A 15 -25.08 7.45 0.15
CA GLU A 15 -24.33 8.59 0.66
C GLU A 15 -23.21 9.02 -0.30
N ALA A 16 -22.50 8.07 -0.90
CA ALA A 16 -21.48 8.36 -1.91
C ALA A 16 -22.10 9.03 -3.16
N THR A 17 -23.24 8.52 -3.64
CA THR A 17 -23.99 9.11 -4.76
C THR A 17 -24.40 10.56 -4.44
N ARG A 18 -24.89 10.81 -3.22
CA ARG A 18 -25.25 12.16 -2.77
C ARG A 18 -24.03 13.10 -2.74
N GLN A 19 -22.90 12.65 -2.21
CA GLN A 19 -21.67 13.46 -2.14
C GLN A 19 -21.00 13.65 -3.51
N ALA A 20 -21.23 12.72 -4.43
CA ALA A 20 -20.77 12.84 -5.82
C ALA A 20 -21.78 13.54 -6.75
N GLU A 21 -22.67 14.38 -6.17
CA GLU A 21 -23.61 15.23 -6.92
C GLU A 21 -24.53 14.44 -7.88
N GLY A 22 -24.91 13.21 -7.48
CA GLY A 22 -25.84 12.35 -8.23
C GLY A 22 -25.18 11.42 -9.24
N LEU A 23 -23.84 11.38 -9.33
CA LEU A 23 -23.14 10.32 -10.06
C LEU A 23 -23.54 8.95 -9.47
N ASN A 24 -23.83 7.98 -10.34
CA ASN A 24 -24.35 6.68 -9.93
C ASN A 24 -23.67 5.47 -10.61
N ASP A 25 -22.71 5.72 -11.48
CA ASP A 25 -21.90 4.68 -12.09
C ASP A 25 -20.62 4.42 -11.27
N PHE A 26 -20.60 3.32 -10.56
CA PHE A 26 -19.46 2.89 -9.76
C PHE A 26 -18.45 2.02 -10.56
N GLY A 27 -18.65 1.84 -11.86
CA GLY A 27 -17.85 0.94 -12.71
C GLY A 27 -18.12 -0.54 -12.42
N ASP A 28 -17.09 -1.37 -12.57
CA ASP A 28 -17.19 -2.81 -12.36
C ASP A 28 -17.81 -3.16 -11.00
N PRO A 29 -18.88 -3.99 -10.96
CA PRO A 29 -19.64 -4.25 -9.75
C PRO A 29 -18.99 -5.25 -8.79
N SER A 30 -17.85 -5.84 -9.10
CA SER A 30 -17.18 -6.89 -8.29
C SER A 30 -16.88 -6.42 -6.85
N PHE A 31 -16.66 -5.12 -6.65
CA PHE A 31 -16.43 -4.53 -5.33
C PHE A 31 -17.63 -4.67 -4.37
N ARG A 32 -18.87 -4.80 -4.89
CA ARG A 32 -20.09 -4.80 -4.05
C ARG A 32 -20.12 -5.97 -3.10
N LYS A 33 -19.70 -7.16 -3.56
CA LYS A 33 -19.65 -8.35 -2.68
C LYS A 33 -18.56 -8.22 -1.62
N ALA A 34 -17.41 -7.65 -1.99
CA ALA A 34 -16.34 -7.36 -1.04
C ALA A 34 -16.79 -6.36 0.02
N LEU A 35 -17.45 -5.27 -0.39
CA LEU A 35 -18.03 -4.28 0.52
C LEU A 35 -19.04 -4.91 1.48
N GLU A 36 -19.97 -5.76 0.98
CA GLU A 36 -20.96 -6.46 1.80
C GLU A 36 -20.31 -7.31 2.90
N VAL A 37 -19.31 -8.13 2.52
CA VAL A 37 -18.63 -9.02 3.47
C VAL A 37 -17.83 -8.21 4.49
N LEU A 38 -17.14 -7.16 4.04
CA LEU A 38 -16.36 -6.29 4.92
C LEU A 38 -17.27 -5.53 5.91
N CYS A 39 -18.37 -4.97 5.45
CA CYS A 39 -19.36 -4.30 6.31
C CYS A 39 -19.89 -5.24 7.40
N ARG A 40 -20.22 -6.48 7.02
CA ARG A 40 -20.69 -7.48 7.98
C ARG A 40 -19.62 -7.81 9.02
N SER A 41 -18.39 -8.04 8.59
CA SER A 41 -17.27 -8.35 9.48
C SER A 41 -16.98 -7.20 10.45
N LEU A 42 -17.03 -5.95 9.97
CA LEU A 42 -16.85 -4.76 10.82
C LEU A 42 -17.96 -4.64 11.89
N GLU A 43 -19.21 -4.95 11.55
CA GLU A 43 -20.33 -4.88 12.49
C GLU A 43 -20.30 -5.99 13.54
N THR A 44 -19.78 -7.17 13.21
CA THR A 44 -19.89 -8.35 14.09
C THR A 44 -18.59 -8.73 14.81
N GLU A 45 -17.42 -8.30 14.32
CA GLU A 45 -16.12 -8.81 14.78
C GLU A 45 -15.17 -7.70 15.25
N ALA A 46 -15.16 -6.53 14.59
CA ALA A 46 -14.12 -5.54 14.73
C ALA A 46 -14.14 -4.76 16.06
N LYS A 47 -15.23 -4.85 16.86
CA LYS A 47 -15.39 -4.12 18.13
C LYS A 47 -15.05 -2.62 18.03
N LEU A 48 -15.51 -1.97 16.95
CA LEU A 48 -15.18 -0.60 16.66
C LEU A 48 -15.55 0.36 17.79
N SER A 49 -14.64 1.25 18.13
CA SER A 49 -14.95 2.43 18.94
C SER A 49 -15.83 3.40 18.13
N GLU A 50 -16.46 4.35 18.81
CA GLU A 50 -17.24 5.39 18.13
C GLU A 50 -16.38 6.18 17.11
N LEU A 51 -15.18 6.60 17.51
CA LEU A 51 -14.21 7.26 16.62
C LEU A 51 -13.82 6.36 15.45
N GLY A 52 -13.47 5.10 15.73
CA GLY A 52 -13.09 4.15 14.69
C GLY A 52 -14.19 3.92 13.67
N ARG A 53 -15.45 3.84 14.13
CA ARG A 53 -16.63 3.75 13.28
C ARG A 53 -16.76 4.98 12.37
N GLN A 54 -16.63 6.18 12.92
CA GLN A 54 -16.70 7.42 12.15
C GLN A 54 -15.60 7.50 11.10
N LEU A 55 -14.35 7.17 11.47
CA LEU A 55 -13.20 7.20 10.57
C LEU A 55 -13.36 6.21 9.41
N LEU A 56 -13.72 4.94 9.69
CA LEU A 56 -13.89 3.93 8.65
C LEU A 56 -15.12 4.20 7.78
N TYR A 57 -16.23 4.68 8.36
CA TYR A 57 -17.41 5.05 7.59
C TYR A 57 -17.07 6.17 6.60
N GLY A 58 -16.42 7.24 7.08
CA GLY A 58 -15.98 8.34 6.22
C GLY A 58 -15.03 7.87 5.12
N LYS A 59 -14.06 7.00 5.44
CA LYS A 59 -13.15 6.38 4.48
C LYS A 59 -13.92 5.60 3.40
N PHE A 60 -14.91 4.78 3.77
CA PHE A 60 -15.65 3.98 2.80
C PHE A 60 -16.48 4.84 1.87
N VAL A 61 -17.16 5.86 2.39
CA VAL A 61 -17.87 6.83 1.56
C VAL A 61 -16.91 7.51 0.58
N GLU A 62 -15.74 7.94 1.03
CA GLU A 62 -14.75 8.59 0.18
C GLU A 62 -14.21 7.66 -0.91
N LEU A 63 -13.91 6.39 -0.60
CA LEU A 63 -13.52 5.39 -1.60
C LEU A 63 -14.60 5.23 -2.68
N LEU A 64 -15.87 5.19 -2.29
CA LEU A 64 -17.00 5.09 -3.22
C LEU A 64 -17.20 6.37 -4.04
N VAL A 65 -17.06 7.55 -3.43
CA VAL A 65 -17.08 8.85 -4.15
C VAL A 65 -15.96 8.91 -5.19
N ASN A 66 -14.76 8.47 -4.82
CA ASN A 66 -13.64 8.43 -5.75
C ASN A 66 -13.93 7.49 -6.93
N ARG A 67 -14.56 6.32 -6.69
CA ARG A 67 -14.97 5.42 -7.78
C ARG A 67 -15.90 6.13 -8.75
N LEU A 68 -16.98 6.75 -8.25
CA LEU A 68 -17.96 7.48 -9.08
C LEU A 68 -17.28 8.56 -9.93
N ARG A 69 -16.39 9.32 -9.34
CA ARG A 69 -15.69 10.40 -10.03
C ARG A 69 -14.65 9.89 -11.02
N ILE A 70 -13.93 8.82 -10.71
CA ILE A 70 -12.99 8.18 -11.63
C ILE A 70 -13.74 7.69 -12.87
N GLU A 71 -14.88 7.00 -12.70
CA GLU A 71 -15.70 6.54 -13.83
C GLU A 71 -16.26 7.71 -14.67
N ASP A 72 -16.66 8.81 -14.01
CA ASP A 72 -17.06 10.04 -14.73
C ASP A 72 -15.90 10.65 -15.55
N TYR A 73 -14.68 10.65 -14.99
CA TYR A 73 -13.50 11.10 -15.73
C TYR A 73 -13.22 10.22 -16.96
N PHE A 74 -13.31 8.93 -16.86
CA PHE A 74 -13.13 8.01 -18.01
C PHE A 74 -14.19 8.23 -19.09
N LYS A 75 -15.42 8.59 -18.73
CA LYS A 75 -16.47 8.94 -19.70
C LYS A 75 -16.20 10.27 -20.38
N ARG A 76 -15.78 11.29 -19.63
CA ARG A 76 -15.49 12.62 -20.17
C ARG A 76 -14.20 12.70 -20.96
N TYR A 77 -13.23 11.88 -20.62
CA TYR A 77 -11.89 11.85 -21.20
C TYR A 77 -11.51 10.44 -21.64
N PRO A 78 -12.10 9.92 -22.74
CA PRO A 78 -11.89 8.54 -23.18
C PRO A 78 -10.43 8.22 -23.55
N GLU A 79 -9.59 9.23 -23.77
CA GLU A 79 -8.15 9.06 -23.98
C GLU A 79 -7.42 8.48 -22.75
N ILE A 80 -8.01 8.50 -21.55
CA ILE A 80 -7.46 7.85 -20.37
C ILE A 80 -7.34 6.34 -20.59
N GLU A 81 -8.28 5.73 -21.32
CA GLU A 81 -8.20 4.29 -21.66
C GLU A 81 -6.98 3.95 -22.53
N GLN A 82 -6.46 4.92 -23.27
CA GLN A 82 -5.29 4.74 -24.15
C GLN A 82 -3.97 4.79 -23.38
N GLU A 83 -3.99 5.20 -22.10
CA GLU A 83 -2.78 5.17 -21.27
C GLU A 83 -2.27 3.73 -21.14
N VAL A 84 -0.98 3.57 -21.41
CA VAL A 84 -0.28 2.28 -21.30
C VAL A 84 0.56 2.30 -20.03
N ILE A 85 0.26 1.38 -19.13
CA ILE A 85 1.12 1.14 -17.97
C ILE A 85 2.23 0.19 -18.41
N ALA A 86 3.38 0.76 -18.73
CA ALA A 86 4.55 -0.03 -19.09
C ALA A 86 4.99 -0.89 -17.89
N ALA A 87 5.66 -2.01 -18.19
CA ALA A 87 6.14 -2.98 -17.20
C ALA A 87 6.80 -2.29 -15.98
N PRO A 88 6.17 -2.28 -14.79
CA PRO A 88 6.68 -1.56 -13.65
C PRO A 88 7.88 -2.24 -13.00
N LEU A 89 8.67 -1.45 -12.26
CA LEU A 89 9.54 -1.95 -11.20
C LEU A 89 8.71 -2.07 -9.92
N VAL A 90 8.65 -3.25 -9.31
CA VAL A 90 7.83 -3.47 -8.13
C VAL A 90 8.72 -3.89 -6.97
N ILE A 91 8.78 -3.06 -5.94
CA ILE A 91 9.53 -3.35 -4.71
C ILE A 91 8.61 -4.12 -3.77
N VAL A 92 9.05 -5.31 -3.36
CA VAL A 92 8.35 -6.16 -2.40
C VAL A 92 9.27 -6.56 -1.27
N GLY A 93 8.70 -6.94 -0.16
CA GLY A 93 9.41 -7.40 1.04
C GLY A 93 8.52 -7.28 2.25
N LEU A 94 8.92 -7.88 3.37
CA LEU A 94 8.25 -7.60 4.63
C LEU A 94 8.31 -6.10 4.96
N PRO A 95 7.33 -5.53 5.62
CA PRO A 95 7.52 -4.25 6.27
C PRO A 95 8.81 -4.24 7.10
N ARG A 96 9.51 -3.12 7.19
CA ARG A 96 10.79 -2.95 7.92
C ARG A 96 12.02 -3.57 7.27
N THR A 97 11.96 -3.91 5.99
CA THR A 97 13.10 -4.40 5.19
C THR A 97 13.74 -3.34 4.29
N GLY A 98 13.42 -2.05 4.51
CA GLY A 98 14.01 -0.94 3.74
C GLY A 98 13.26 -0.57 2.46
N THR A 99 12.14 -1.23 2.16
CA THR A 99 11.34 -0.98 0.94
C THR A 99 10.95 0.48 0.74
N THR A 100 10.54 1.20 1.79
CA THR A 100 10.15 2.62 1.71
C THR A 100 11.36 3.52 1.39
N LEU A 101 12.54 3.25 1.97
CA LEU A 101 13.75 3.99 1.64
C LEU A 101 14.09 3.81 0.16
N LEU A 102 14.10 2.57 -0.30
CA LEU A 102 14.42 2.24 -1.69
C LEU A 102 13.42 2.87 -2.66
N GLN A 103 12.11 2.77 -2.38
CA GLN A 103 11.05 3.40 -3.19
C GLN A 103 11.26 4.92 -3.30
N ARG A 104 11.46 5.61 -2.17
CA ARG A 104 11.59 7.07 -2.15
C ARG A 104 12.85 7.55 -2.85
N VAL A 105 13.95 6.83 -2.73
CA VAL A 105 15.18 7.12 -3.48
C VAL A 105 14.94 6.95 -4.98
N MET A 106 14.36 5.82 -5.41
CA MET A 106 14.06 5.59 -6.83
C MET A 106 13.04 6.57 -7.39
N ALA A 107 12.07 7.00 -6.59
CA ALA A 107 11.06 7.99 -6.97
C ALA A 107 11.62 9.40 -7.26
N CYS A 108 12.88 9.67 -6.89
CA CYS A 108 13.57 10.91 -7.25
C CYS A 108 13.98 10.97 -8.73
N ASP A 109 14.00 9.82 -9.44
CA ASP A 109 14.33 9.79 -10.85
C ASP A 109 13.14 10.23 -11.71
N PRO A 110 13.26 11.30 -12.52
CA PRO A 110 12.19 11.74 -13.40
C PRO A 110 11.83 10.71 -14.50
N GLN A 111 12.65 9.69 -14.73
CA GLN A 111 12.34 8.59 -15.66
C GLN A 111 11.32 7.60 -15.08
N LEU A 112 11.05 7.66 -13.77
CA LEU A 112 10.08 6.79 -13.11
C LEU A 112 8.84 7.58 -12.68
N TYR A 113 7.67 7.05 -12.98
CA TYR A 113 6.45 7.45 -12.28
C TYR A 113 6.46 6.85 -10.88
N SER A 114 6.03 7.63 -9.90
CA SER A 114 5.72 7.18 -8.54
C SER A 114 4.40 7.79 -8.10
N MET A 115 3.81 7.27 -7.05
CA MET A 115 2.61 7.82 -6.43
C MET A 115 3.00 8.48 -5.12
N ALA A 116 2.80 9.80 -4.98
CA ALA A 116 2.89 10.44 -3.69
C ALA A 116 1.71 10.02 -2.80
N TRP A 117 1.87 10.07 -1.47
CA TRP A 117 0.80 9.74 -0.54
C TRP A 117 -0.49 10.51 -0.82
N TRP A 118 -0.40 11.80 -1.15
CA TRP A 118 -1.56 12.61 -1.51
C TRP A 118 -2.27 12.10 -2.77
N GLU A 119 -1.56 11.51 -3.75
CA GLU A 119 -2.16 10.96 -4.98
C GLU A 119 -2.91 9.66 -4.71
N THR A 120 -2.44 8.84 -3.79
CA THR A 120 -3.12 7.61 -3.39
C THR A 120 -4.30 7.89 -2.48
N ARG A 121 -4.19 8.91 -1.62
CA ARG A 121 -5.23 9.31 -0.67
C ARG A 121 -6.36 10.12 -1.32
N TYR A 122 -6.01 11.03 -2.23
CA TYR A 122 -6.93 11.91 -2.98
C TYR A 122 -6.65 11.79 -4.48
N PRO A 123 -6.97 10.64 -5.11
CA PRO A 123 -6.64 10.39 -6.51
C PRO A 123 -7.43 11.26 -7.49
N VAL A 124 -8.58 11.78 -7.06
CA VAL A 124 -9.52 12.55 -7.90
C VAL A 124 -9.42 14.04 -7.58
N PRO A 125 -9.34 14.92 -8.60
CA PRO A 125 -9.43 16.35 -8.38
C PRO A 125 -10.68 16.76 -7.62
N PHE A 126 -10.52 17.67 -6.65
CA PHE A 126 -11.67 18.24 -5.95
C PHE A 126 -12.55 19.09 -6.89
N PRO A 127 -13.83 19.31 -6.57
CA PRO A 127 -14.69 20.17 -7.37
C PRO A 127 -14.04 21.55 -7.60
N GLY A 128 -13.89 21.92 -8.88
CA GLY A 128 -13.24 23.19 -9.27
C GLY A 128 -11.71 23.20 -9.23
N GLU A 129 -11.06 22.11 -8.82
CA GLU A 129 -9.59 22.03 -8.85
C GLU A 129 -9.08 21.81 -10.28
N SER A 130 -8.03 22.54 -10.63
CA SER A 130 -7.37 22.40 -11.94
C SER A 130 -6.56 21.09 -12.03
N LEU A 131 -6.62 20.43 -13.18
CA LEU A 131 -5.76 19.27 -13.48
C LEU A 131 -4.27 19.64 -13.49
N GLN A 132 -3.94 20.87 -13.84
CA GLN A 132 -2.56 21.36 -13.89
C GLN A 132 -2.00 21.71 -12.51
N SER A 133 -2.86 21.95 -11.51
CA SER A 133 -2.45 22.36 -10.17
C SER A 133 -3.25 21.64 -9.08
N PRO A 134 -2.75 20.54 -8.51
CA PRO A 134 -3.42 19.76 -7.46
C PRO A 134 -3.20 20.35 -6.05
N ALA A 135 -3.12 21.69 -5.95
CA ALA A 135 -2.72 22.36 -4.71
C ALA A 135 -3.67 22.08 -3.55
N GLN A 136 -4.98 21.99 -3.81
CA GLN A 136 -5.97 21.74 -2.75
C GLN A 136 -5.86 20.34 -2.17
N ARG A 137 -5.63 19.33 -3.02
CA ARG A 137 -5.42 17.94 -2.56
C ARG A 137 -4.13 17.79 -1.76
N ILE A 138 -3.05 18.44 -2.22
CA ILE A 138 -1.76 18.44 -1.53
C ILE A 138 -1.89 19.08 -0.14
N GLU A 139 -2.51 20.26 -0.05
CA GLU A 139 -2.69 20.96 1.22
C GLU A 139 -3.54 20.15 2.20
N ARG A 140 -4.65 19.56 1.71
CA ARG A 140 -5.48 18.68 2.53
C ARG A 140 -4.70 17.47 3.05
N ALA A 141 -3.92 16.83 2.17
CA ALA A 141 -3.10 15.68 2.54
C ALA A 141 -2.03 16.02 3.59
N ARG A 142 -1.35 17.15 3.43
CA ARG A 142 -0.39 17.66 4.42
C ARG A 142 -1.05 17.93 5.78
N GLY A 143 -2.24 18.52 5.77
CA GLY A 143 -3.03 18.73 6.97
C GLY A 143 -3.41 17.43 7.67
N GLU A 144 -3.86 16.42 6.91
CA GLU A 144 -4.22 15.10 7.43
C GLU A 144 -3.00 14.39 8.03
N VAL A 145 -1.87 14.36 7.33
CA VAL A 145 -0.62 13.77 7.84
C VAL A 145 -0.17 14.46 9.11
N LYS A 146 -0.25 15.81 9.17
CA LYS A 146 0.09 16.56 10.40
C LYS A 146 -0.76 16.12 11.59
N VAL A 147 -2.08 16.04 11.42
CA VAL A 147 -3.01 15.60 12.48
C VAL A 147 -2.69 14.16 12.92
N MET A 148 -2.45 13.24 11.97
CA MET A 148 -2.11 11.85 12.27
C MET A 148 -0.81 11.74 13.08
N VAL A 149 0.21 12.51 12.71
CA VAL A 149 1.51 12.53 13.39
C VAL A 149 1.41 13.14 14.78
N GLU A 150 0.65 14.22 14.94
CA GLU A 150 0.42 14.86 16.24
C GLU A 150 -0.37 13.95 17.19
N ALA A 151 -1.40 13.26 16.67
CA ALA A 151 -2.19 12.31 17.46
C ALA A 151 -1.43 11.04 17.82
N MET A 152 -0.50 10.61 16.97
CA MET A 152 0.21 9.33 17.09
C MET A 152 1.71 9.49 16.79
N PRO A 153 2.50 10.14 17.66
CA PRO A 153 3.94 10.35 17.42
C PRO A 153 4.73 9.05 17.19
N LYS A 154 4.30 7.93 17.79
CA LYS A 154 4.90 6.61 17.59
C LYS A 154 4.75 6.11 16.14
N LEU A 155 3.72 6.54 15.42
CA LEU A 155 3.48 6.12 14.03
C LEU A 155 4.67 6.46 13.13
N LEU A 156 5.28 7.64 13.29
CA LEU A 156 6.45 8.04 12.50
C LEU A 156 7.67 7.13 12.68
N SER A 157 7.82 6.50 13.86
CA SER A 157 8.93 5.59 14.10
C SER A 157 8.73 4.23 13.40
N ILE A 158 7.47 3.87 13.16
CA ILE A 158 7.08 2.59 12.57
C ILE A 158 6.86 2.75 11.06
N HIS A 159 6.09 3.77 10.65
CA HIS A 159 5.81 4.08 9.25
C HIS A 159 6.04 5.58 8.99
N PRO A 160 7.10 5.97 8.26
CA PRO A 160 7.38 7.37 7.99
C PRO A 160 6.35 7.94 7.01
N MET A 161 5.37 8.67 7.53
CA MET A 161 4.34 9.34 6.74
C MET A 161 4.81 10.70 6.24
N ASP A 162 4.57 10.98 4.97
CA ASP A 162 4.83 12.27 4.35
C ASP A 162 3.91 12.41 3.13
N ALA A 163 3.11 13.46 3.09
CA ALA A 163 2.12 13.65 2.03
C ALA A 163 2.73 13.78 0.63
N ASP A 164 3.94 14.33 0.53
CA ASP A 164 4.62 14.62 -0.73
C ASP A 164 5.55 13.51 -1.20
N GLN A 165 5.83 12.53 -0.36
CA GLN A 165 6.74 11.42 -0.67
C GLN A 165 6.00 10.24 -1.31
N ALA A 166 6.75 9.44 -2.07
CA ALA A 166 6.24 8.21 -2.65
C ALA A 166 5.74 7.25 -1.58
N ASP A 167 4.56 6.67 -1.82
CA ASP A 167 3.90 5.72 -0.92
C ASP A 167 3.24 4.56 -1.69
N GLU A 168 2.57 3.68 -0.95
CA GLU A 168 2.06 2.40 -1.44
C GLU A 168 0.79 2.56 -2.28
N GLU A 169 0.77 1.89 -3.45
CA GLU A 169 -0.42 1.77 -4.29
C GLU A 169 -1.55 0.94 -3.67
N LEU A 170 -1.31 0.30 -2.54
CA LEU A 170 -2.31 -0.45 -1.79
C LEU A 170 -3.56 0.40 -1.48
N MET A 171 -3.40 1.69 -1.21
CA MET A 171 -4.52 2.60 -0.99
C MET A 171 -5.41 2.78 -2.22
N LEU A 172 -4.88 2.62 -3.44
CA LEU A 172 -5.72 2.59 -4.64
C LEU A 172 -6.50 1.27 -4.76
N MET A 173 -5.93 0.15 -4.32
CA MET A 173 -6.63 -1.14 -4.30
C MET A 173 -7.81 -1.15 -3.32
N GLU A 174 -7.76 -0.35 -2.25
CA GLU A 174 -8.88 -0.22 -1.29
C GLU A 174 -10.20 0.21 -1.95
N HIS A 175 -10.16 0.90 -3.09
CA HIS A 175 -11.35 1.26 -3.85
C HIS A 175 -12.10 0.04 -4.40
N SER A 176 -11.47 -1.12 -4.50
CA SER A 176 -12.11 -2.39 -4.86
C SER A 176 -12.76 -3.08 -3.66
N PHE A 177 -12.54 -2.61 -2.44
CA PHE A 177 -12.86 -3.30 -1.19
C PHE A 177 -12.26 -4.71 -1.07
N MET A 178 -11.30 -5.06 -1.95
CA MET A 178 -10.48 -6.27 -1.91
C MET A 178 -9.02 -5.88 -1.59
N ALA A 179 -8.75 -5.54 -0.33
CA ALA A 179 -7.44 -5.10 0.13
C ALA A 179 -7.22 -5.48 1.60
N ALA A 180 -6.08 -5.11 2.18
CA ALA A 180 -5.69 -5.46 3.54
C ALA A 180 -6.46 -4.63 4.61
N PHE A 181 -7.79 -4.66 4.62
CA PHE A 181 -8.60 -3.96 5.62
C PHE A 181 -8.39 -4.49 7.05
N ASN A 182 -7.83 -5.68 7.19
CA ASN A 182 -7.37 -6.20 8.47
C ASN A 182 -6.21 -5.39 9.10
N ALA A 183 -5.63 -4.45 8.38
CA ALA A 183 -4.71 -3.49 8.98
C ALA A 183 -5.43 -2.46 9.86
N TYR A 184 -6.71 -2.18 9.60
CA TYR A 184 -7.50 -1.21 10.37
C TYR A 184 -8.22 -1.82 11.57
N ALA A 185 -8.72 -3.04 11.42
CA ALA A 185 -9.45 -3.73 12.48
C ALA A 185 -9.38 -5.25 12.29
N ASN A 186 -9.63 -6.01 13.35
CA ASN A 186 -9.73 -7.46 13.28
C ASN A 186 -11.03 -7.86 12.56
N VAL A 187 -10.91 -8.40 11.35
CA VAL A 187 -12.00 -8.77 10.45
C VAL A 187 -11.80 -10.17 9.85
N PRO A 188 -11.72 -11.22 10.68
CA PRO A 188 -11.32 -12.55 10.24
C PRO A 188 -12.27 -13.16 9.20
N SER A 189 -13.59 -12.95 9.29
CA SER A 189 -14.54 -13.47 8.30
C SER A 189 -14.33 -12.83 6.93
N TYR A 190 -14.02 -11.52 6.89
CA TYR A 190 -13.68 -10.85 5.64
C TYR A 190 -12.36 -11.40 5.07
N MET A 191 -11.32 -11.57 5.88
CA MET A 191 -10.04 -12.11 5.41
C MET A 191 -10.16 -13.55 4.91
N ASN A 192 -10.93 -14.41 5.60
CA ASN A 192 -11.19 -15.77 5.15
C ASN A 192 -11.92 -15.79 3.79
N TRP A 193 -12.90 -14.90 3.61
CA TRP A 193 -13.54 -14.72 2.32
C TRP A 193 -12.57 -14.24 1.26
N LEU A 194 -11.75 -13.22 1.53
CA LEU A 194 -10.79 -12.67 0.60
C LEU A 194 -9.77 -13.72 0.13
N TYR A 195 -9.34 -14.63 1.04
CA TYR A 195 -8.46 -15.74 0.68
C TYR A 195 -9.14 -16.83 -0.18
N SER A 196 -10.47 -16.88 -0.19
CA SER A 196 -11.24 -17.87 -0.95
C SER A 196 -11.60 -17.44 -2.37
N VAL A 197 -11.40 -16.15 -2.70
CA VAL A 197 -11.74 -15.56 -3.99
C VAL A 197 -10.50 -15.05 -4.72
N SER A 198 -10.64 -14.79 -6.03
CA SER A 198 -9.59 -14.10 -6.78
C SER A 198 -9.65 -12.61 -6.52
N GLU A 199 -8.52 -12.01 -6.17
CA GLU A 199 -8.37 -10.55 -6.08
C GLU A 199 -8.06 -9.90 -7.44
N LYS A 200 -8.26 -10.61 -8.56
CA LYS A 200 -8.08 -10.02 -9.90
C LYS A 200 -8.81 -8.68 -10.06
N PRO A 201 -10.08 -8.51 -9.61
CA PRO A 201 -10.76 -7.22 -9.72
C PRO A 201 -10.04 -6.06 -9.02
N ALA A 202 -9.31 -6.34 -7.93
CA ALA A 202 -8.50 -5.31 -7.26
C ALA A 202 -7.30 -4.88 -8.11
N TYR A 203 -6.65 -5.81 -8.80
CA TYR A 203 -5.55 -5.51 -9.72
C TYR A 203 -6.02 -4.82 -11.00
N ASP A 204 -7.16 -5.25 -11.56
CA ASP A 204 -7.80 -4.56 -12.70
C ASP A 204 -8.10 -3.08 -12.32
N TYR A 205 -8.64 -2.87 -11.11
CA TYR A 205 -8.94 -1.52 -10.63
C TYR A 205 -7.67 -0.71 -10.33
N LEU A 206 -6.63 -1.32 -9.76
CA LEU A 206 -5.33 -0.69 -9.58
C LEU A 206 -4.80 -0.15 -10.90
N LYS A 207 -4.78 -0.98 -11.93
CA LYS A 207 -4.32 -0.57 -13.28
C LYS A 207 -5.17 0.55 -13.86
N ARG A 208 -6.49 0.49 -13.67
CA ARG A 208 -7.41 1.57 -14.05
C ARG A 208 -7.08 2.89 -13.34
N ALA A 209 -6.90 2.85 -12.02
CA ALA A 209 -6.51 4.02 -11.24
C ALA A 209 -5.13 4.55 -11.62
N MET A 210 -4.17 3.66 -11.94
CA MET A 210 -2.85 4.05 -12.43
C MET A 210 -2.94 4.78 -13.79
N LYS A 211 -3.77 4.31 -14.73
CA LYS A 211 -4.01 5.03 -15.99
C LYS A 211 -4.53 6.44 -15.72
N PHE A 212 -5.50 6.58 -14.83
CA PHE A 212 -6.04 7.88 -14.44
C PHE A 212 -4.98 8.80 -13.82
N LEU A 213 -4.15 8.31 -12.91
CA LEU A 213 -3.06 9.09 -12.33
C LEU A 213 -1.98 9.44 -13.37
N GLN A 214 -1.61 8.51 -14.26
CA GLN A 214 -0.65 8.77 -15.32
C GLN A 214 -1.14 9.86 -16.28
N TRP A 215 -2.41 9.81 -16.69
CA TRP A 215 -3.04 10.85 -17.48
C TRP A 215 -3.00 12.21 -16.76
N GLN A 216 -3.35 12.27 -15.46
CA GLN A 216 -3.25 13.51 -14.68
C GLN A 216 -1.80 14.04 -14.62
N LYS A 217 -0.81 13.15 -14.44
CA LYS A 217 0.61 13.55 -14.44
C LYS A 217 1.00 14.17 -15.79
N ARG A 218 0.53 13.62 -16.90
CA ARG A 218 0.76 14.19 -18.25
C ARG A 218 0.11 15.56 -18.40
N GLN A 219 -1.09 15.80 -17.83
CA GLN A 219 -1.71 17.15 -17.82
C GLN A 219 -0.85 18.18 -17.08
N ARG A 220 0.04 17.74 -16.19
CA ARG A 220 1.01 18.57 -15.46
C ARG A 220 2.39 18.63 -16.13
N GLY A 221 2.53 18.07 -17.33
CA GLY A 221 3.80 18.00 -18.06
C GLY A 221 4.80 16.94 -17.53
N ILE A 222 4.35 16.03 -16.66
CA ILE A 222 5.18 14.94 -16.14
C ILE A 222 5.03 13.73 -17.05
N SER A 223 6.17 13.28 -17.63
CA SER A 223 6.23 12.08 -18.47
C SER A 223 7.43 11.23 -18.06
N ALA A 224 7.19 9.95 -17.81
CA ALA A 224 8.18 8.98 -17.42
C ALA A 224 8.04 7.68 -18.23
N GLN A 225 8.99 6.75 -18.09
CA GLN A 225 9.05 5.54 -18.90
C GLN A 225 8.25 4.39 -18.27
N ARG A 226 8.27 4.27 -16.94
CA ARG A 226 7.59 3.21 -16.18
C ARG A 226 7.32 3.62 -14.74
N TRP A 227 6.49 2.86 -14.06
CA TRP A 227 6.20 3.06 -12.65
C TRP A 227 7.18 2.33 -11.74
N VAL A 228 7.49 2.94 -10.60
CA VAL A 228 8.02 2.25 -9.42
C VAL A 228 6.88 2.09 -8.42
N LEU A 229 6.56 0.85 -8.09
CA LEU A 229 5.50 0.44 -7.16
C LEU A 229 6.13 -0.16 -5.91
N LYS A 230 5.42 -0.12 -4.79
CA LYS A 230 5.88 -0.77 -3.56
C LYS A 230 4.71 -1.09 -2.63
N ALA A 231 4.36 -2.36 -2.48
CA ALA A 231 3.45 -2.81 -1.43
C ALA A 231 3.79 -4.23 -0.95
N PRO A 232 3.81 -4.48 0.38
CA PRO A 232 3.98 -5.83 0.92
C PRO A 232 2.86 -6.79 0.50
N HIS A 233 1.68 -6.25 0.20
CA HIS A 233 0.50 -7.00 -0.25
C HIS A 233 0.79 -7.89 -1.48
N HIS A 234 1.63 -7.42 -2.38
CA HIS A 234 1.99 -8.16 -3.60
C HIS A 234 2.71 -9.48 -3.34
N LEU A 235 3.37 -9.66 -2.19
CA LEU A 235 4.00 -10.93 -1.83
C LEU A 235 3.00 -12.08 -1.86
N LEU A 236 1.79 -11.89 -1.33
CA LEU A 236 0.75 -12.91 -1.33
C LEU A 236 0.11 -13.12 -2.72
N ARG A 237 0.15 -12.10 -3.56
CA ARG A 237 -0.54 -12.03 -4.85
C ARG A 237 0.40 -11.91 -6.04
N MET A 238 1.64 -12.41 -5.90
CA MET A 238 2.69 -12.25 -6.91
C MET A 238 2.24 -12.69 -8.30
N LYS A 239 1.53 -13.82 -8.40
CA LYS A 239 0.99 -14.27 -9.68
C LYS A 239 0.01 -13.28 -10.32
N LEU A 240 -0.92 -12.73 -9.53
CA LEU A 240 -1.89 -11.73 -10.03
C LEU A 240 -1.18 -10.45 -10.49
N LEU A 241 -0.18 -10.00 -9.73
CA LEU A 241 0.64 -8.86 -10.11
C LEU A 241 1.31 -9.07 -11.48
N LEU A 242 1.93 -10.23 -11.66
CA LEU A 242 2.66 -10.55 -12.91
C LEU A 242 1.71 -10.77 -14.09
N ASP A 243 0.53 -11.33 -13.85
CA ASP A 243 -0.51 -11.50 -14.88
C ASP A 243 -1.05 -10.12 -15.33
N GLU A 244 -1.24 -9.18 -14.38
CA GLU A 244 -1.80 -7.86 -14.69
C GLU A 244 -0.77 -6.89 -15.30
N PHE A 245 0.49 -7.02 -14.91
CA PHE A 245 1.60 -6.21 -15.42
C PHE A 245 2.66 -7.07 -16.11
N PRO A 246 2.38 -7.59 -17.32
CA PRO A 246 3.35 -8.39 -18.05
C PRO A 246 4.68 -7.67 -18.25
N GLY A 247 5.77 -8.37 -17.95
CA GLY A 247 7.12 -7.81 -18.02
C GLY A 247 7.53 -7.02 -16.77
N ALA A 248 6.72 -6.97 -15.72
CA ALA A 248 7.12 -6.38 -14.45
C ALA A 248 8.43 -7.01 -13.93
N ARG A 249 9.25 -6.17 -13.30
CA ARG A 249 10.52 -6.55 -12.66
C ARG A 249 10.38 -6.40 -11.16
N ILE A 250 10.69 -7.45 -10.41
CA ILE A 250 10.47 -7.52 -8.97
C ILE A 250 11.79 -7.30 -8.23
N VAL A 251 11.83 -6.27 -7.39
CA VAL A 251 12.94 -6.02 -6.47
C VAL A 251 12.49 -6.50 -5.09
N GLN A 252 13.07 -7.60 -4.62
CA GLN A 252 12.69 -8.17 -3.33
C GLN A 252 13.73 -7.86 -2.26
N THR A 253 13.29 -7.17 -1.20
CA THR A 253 14.15 -6.86 -0.06
C THR A 253 14.08 -7.97 0.99
N HIS A 254 15.22 -8.29 1.60
CA HIS A 254 15.36 -9.38 2.56
C HIS A 254 15.90 -8.87 3.90
N ARG A 255 15.26 -9.33 4.96
CA ARG A 255 15.69 -9.20 6.36
C ARG A 255 15.11 -10.36 7.14
N ASP A 256 15.78 -10.80 8.22
CA ASP A 256 15.28 -11.91 9.01
C ASP A 256 13.88 -11.63 9.56
N PRO A 257 12.90 -12.53 9.34
CA PRO A 257 11.55 -12.40 9.91
C PRO A 257 11.53 -12.28 11.43
N VAL A 258 12.47 -12.88 12.14
CA VAL A 258 12.60 -12.74 13.60
C VAL A 258 12.75 -11.29 14.03
N ASP A 259 13.45 -10.46 13.22
CA ASP A 259 13.60 -9.02 13.46
C ASP A 259 12.39 -8.18 13.03
N THR A 260 11.62 -8.65 12.04
CA THR A 260 10.60 -7.82 11.38
C THR A 260 9.19 -8.11 11.84
N ILE A 261 8.85 -9.39 12.10
CA ILE A 261 7.48 -9.78 12.48
C ILE A 261 7.01 -9.13 13.78
N PRO A 262 7.81 -9.05 14.88
CA PRO A 262 7.36 -8.34 16.07
C PRO A 262 7.08 -6.85 15.83
N SER A 263 7.85 -6.20 14.95
CA SER A 263 7.62 -4.81 14.57
C SER A 263 6.33 -4.64 13.74
N ILE A 264 5.99 -5.61 12.89
CA ILE A 264 4.74 -5.62 12.15
C ILE A 264 3.57 -5.78 13.12
N ALA A 265 3.65 -6.74 14.05
CA ALA A 265 2.63 -6.97 15.07
C ALA A 265 2.37 -5.71 15.89
N SER A 266 3.41 -5.02 16.33
CA SER A 266 3.30 -3.75 17.06
C SER A 266 2.66 -2.63 16.22
N PHE A 267 2.94 -2.58 14.92
CA PHE A 267 2.32 -1.62 14.02
C PHE A 267 0.82 -1.87 13.90
N ILE A 268 0.43 -3.11 13.68
CA ILE A 268 -0.97 -3.51 13.54
C ILE A 268 -1.75 -3.30 14.84
N ASP A 269 -1.19 -3.69 15.96
CA ASP A 269 -1.75 -3.44 17.27
C ASP A 269 -2.01 -1.95 17.49
N THR A 270 -1.05 -1.10 17.14
CA THR A 270 -1.19 0.36 17.19
C THR A 270 -2.33 0.84 16.30
N LEU A 271 -2.46 0.32 15.08
CA LEU A 271 -3.55 0.70 14.18
C LEU A 271 -4.91 0.23 14.72
N TRP A 272 -5.01 -1.00 15.21
CA TRP A 272 -6.26 -1.51 15.74
C TRP A 272 -6.77 -0.69 16.93
N HIS A 273 -5.88 -0.18 17.78
CA HIS A 273 -6.25 0.72 18.89
C HIS A 273 -6.84 2.07 18.45
N ILE A 274 -6.62 2.48 17.19
CA ILE A 274 -7.25 3.69 16.64
C ILE A 274 -8.74 3.43 16.39
N TYR A 275 -9.05 2.24 15.89
CA TYR A 275 -10.38 1.92 15.36
C TYR A 275 -11.25 1.09 16.31
N SER A 276 -10.63 0.29 17.18
CA SER A 276 -11.32 -0.68 18.03
C SER A 276 -11.19 -0.34 19.50
N SER A 277 -12.25 -0.64 20.27
CA SER A 277 -12.30 -0.40 21.73
C SER A 277 -11.72 -1.57 22.55
N ASP A 278 -11.60 -2.73 21.94
CA ASP A 278 -11.12 -3.97 22.56
C ASP A 278 -10.21 -4.69 21.58
N VAL A 279 -8.89 -4.58 21.81
CA VAL A 279 -7.84 -5.11 20.97
C VAL A 279 -7.09 -6.21 21.71
N ASP A 280 -6.92 -7.35 21.03
CA ASP A 280 -6.04 -8.43 21.48
C ASP A 280 -4.71 -8.36 20.72
N PRO A 281 -3.59 -7.94 21.35
CA PRO A 281 -2.29 -7.87 20.70
C PRO A 281 -1.81 -9.23 20.19
N ALA A 282 -2.18 -10.35 20.89
CA ALA A 282 -1.80 -11.67 20.45
C ALA A 282 -2.51 -12.07 19.15
N ALA A 283 -3.77 -11.68 18.98
CA ALA A 283 -4.50 -11.87 17.72
C ALA A 283 -3.82 -11.14 16.57
N ALA A 284 -3.39 -9.88 16.77
CA ALA A 284 -2.66 -9.12 15.77
C ALA A 284 -1.34 -9.82 15.38
N GLY A 285 -0.57 -10.26 16.37
CA GLY A 285 0.71 -10.97 16.13
C GLY A 285 0.52 -12.25 15.34
N GLN A 286 -0.37 -13.13 15.80
CA GLN A 286 -0.62 -14.45 15.19
C GLN A 286 -1.17 -14.31 13.76
N GLU A 287 -2.14 -13.41 13.52
CA GLU A 287 -2.70 -13.20 12.20
C GLU A 287 -1.64 -12.74 11.20
N TRP A 288 -0.86 -11.73 11.57
CA TRP A 288 0.13 -11.15 10.65
C TRP A 288 1.36 -12.04 10.47
N ASN A 289 1.78 -12.81 11.47
CA ASN A 289 2.79 -13.84 11.30
C ASN A 289 2.33 -14.88 10.26
N ALA A 290 1.12 -15.41 10.42
CA ALA A 290 0.56 -16.40 9.50
C ALA A 290 0.35 -15.84 8.09
N LEU A 291 -0.12 -14.58 7.98
CA LEU A 291 -0.30 -13.90 6.71
C LEU A 291 1.04 -13.74 5.97
N MET A 292 2.07 -13.27 6.64
CA MET A 292 3.39 -13.03 6.03
C MET A 292 4.10 -14.33 5.67
N ALA A 293 4.01 -15.38 6.48
CA ALA A 293 4.54 -16.70 6.15
C ALA A 293 3.88 -17.27 4.88
N ARG A 294 2.56 -17.14 4.76
CA ARG A 294 1.80 -17.54 3.56
C ARG A 294 2.20 -16.69 2.34
N ALA A 295 2.41 -15.40 2.52
CA ALA A 295 2.82 -14.49 1.46
C ALA A 295 4.20 -14.85 0.90
N PHE A 296 5.17 -15.16 1.75
CA PHE A 296 6.48 -15.63 1.28
C PHE A 296 6.39 -16.97 0.57
N LYS A 297 5.61 -17.92 1.09
CA LYS A 297 5.42 -19.21 0.40
C LYS A 297 4.86 -19.02 -1.01
N ALA A 298 3.87 -18.13 -1.17
CA ALA A 298 3.31 -17.81 -2.49
C ALA A 298 4.34 -17.15 -3.42
N THR A 299 5.11 -16.18 -2.91
CA THR A 299 6.18 -15.51 -3.67
C THR A 299 7.28 -16.49 -4.07
N MET A 300 7.76 -17.34 -3.17
CA MET A 300 8.80 -18.33 -3.49
C MET A 300 8.35 -19.30 -4.59
N ALA A 301 7.10 -19.77 -4.55
CA ALA A 301 6.56 -20.62 -5.59
C ALA A 301 6.52 -19.91 -6.98
N GLU A 302 6.28 -18.62 -7.02
CA GLU A 302 6.31 -17.86 -8.28
C GLU A 302 7.73 -17.56 -8.73
N ARG A 303 8.67 -17.32 -7.81
CA ARG A 303 10.10 -17.19 -8.13
C ARG A 303 10.67 -18.44 -8.78
N ASP A 304 10.27 -19.63 -8.29
CA ASP A 304 10.72 -20.90 -8.85
C ASP A 304 10.22 -21.09 -10.31
N ARG A 305 9.09 -20.49 -10.67
CA ARG A 305 8.56 -20.49 -12.04
C ARG A 305 9.22 -19.48 -12.96
N GLN A 306 9.63 -18.32 -12.41
CA GLN A 306 10.13 -17.18 -13.17
C GLN A 306 11.40 -16.55 -12.52
N PRO A 307 12.50 -17.30 -12.38
CA PRO A 307 13.66 -16.85 -11.60
C PRO A 307 14.33 -15.58 -12.13
N GLY A 308 14.24 -15.29 -13.42
CA GLY A 308 14.94 -14.16 -14.05
C GLY A 308 14.31 -12.79 -13.83
N ILE A 309 13.13 -12.71 -13.21
CA ILE A 309 12.42 -11.43 -13.01
C ILE A 309 12.57 -10.85 -11.62
N PHE A 310 13.29 -11.52 -10.72
CA PHE A 310 13.54 -11.10 -9.34
C PHE A 310 14.97 -10.62 -9.16
N PHE A 311 15.14 -9.51 -8.44
CA PHE A 311 16.41 -8.97 -7.97
C PHE A 311 16.38 -8.89 -6.46
N ASP A 312 17.34 -9.54 -5.80
CA ASP A 312 17.41 -9.64 -4.35
C ASP A 312 18.25 -8.52 -3.75
N VAL A 313 17.73 -7.87 -2.71
CA VAL A 313 18.38 -6.78 -1.99
C VAL A 313 18.39 -7.08 -0.51
N ARG A 314 19.55 -7.07 0.13
CA ARG A 314 19.63 -7.19 1.59
C ARG A 314 19.33 -5.85 2.25
N PHE A 315 18.64 -5.90 3.39
CA PHE A 315 18.30 -4.71 4.17
C PHE A 315 19.53 -3.87 4.50
N GLU A 316 20.62 -4.51 4.90
CA GLU A 316 21.88 -3.86 5.26
C GLU A 316 22.45 -3.05 4.11
N ASP A 317 22.38 -3.57 2.89
CA ASP A 317 22.83 -2.89 1.68
C ASP A 317 21.98 -1.67 1.38
N THR A 318 20.65 -1.79 1.50
CA THR A 318 19.72 -0.65 1.31
C THR A 318 20.06 0.50 2.28
N VAL A 319 20.44 0.17 3.52
CA VAL A 319 20.74 1.20 4.54
C VAL A 319 22.15 1.77 4.37
N LYS A 320 23.15 0.93 4.08
CA LYS A 320 24.56 1.33 4.03
C LYS A 320 24.98 1.97 2.73
N ARG A 321 24.43 1.48 1.59
CA ARG A 321 24.84 1.87 0.24
C ARG A 321 23.65 2.01 -0.74
N PRO A 322 22.62 2.82 -0.40
CA PRO A 322 21.37 2.87 -1.17
C PRO A 322 21.55 3.21 -2.64
N LEU A 323 22.49 4.11 -3.00
CA LEU A 323 22.76 4.47 -4.39
C LEU A 323 23.38 3.33 -5.18
N ASP A 324 24.28 2.55 -4.58
CA ASP A 324 24.86 1.38 -5.25
C ASP A 324 23.79 0.32 -5.51
N VAL A 325 22.90 0.08 -4.53
CA VAL A 325 21.74 -0.81 -4.72
C VAL A 325 20.88 -0.34 -5.88
N VAL A 326 20.61 0.97 -6.00
CA VAL A 326 19.83 1.49 -7.12
C VAL A 326 20.57 1.29 -8.44
N ARG A 327 21.90 1.55 -8.51
CA ARG A 327 22.71 1.29 -9.73
C ARG A 327 22.63 -0.18 -10.16
N ASP A 328 22.74 -1.11 -9.18
CA ASP A 328 22.64 -2.54 -9.43
C ASP A 328 21.24 -2.93 -9.97
N ILE A 329 20.18 -2.38 -9.39
CA ILE A 329 18.78 -2.58 -9.85
C ILE A 329 18.62 -2.05 -11.28
N TYR A 330 19.12 -0.85 -11.58
CA TYR A 330 18.99 -0.24 -12.91
C TYR A 330 19.71 -1.08 -13.96
N ALA A 331 20.96 -1.49 -13.68
CA ALA A 331 21.73 -2.37 -14.56
C ALA A 331 21.00 -3.69 -14.84
N TRP A 332 20.46 -4.34 -13.79
CA TRP A 332 19.67 -5.57 -13.93
C TRP A 332 18.37 -5.35 -14.71
N ALA A 333 17.67 -4.25 -14.47
CA ALA A 333 16.42 -3.92 -15.15
C ALA A 333 16.60 -3.44 -16.59
N GLY A 334 17.85 -3.25 -17.05
CA GLY A 334 18.16 -2.69 -18.37
C GLY A 334 17.77 -1.22 -18.47
N LEU A 335 17.90 -0.47 -17.37
CA LEU A 335 17.68 0.98 -17.30
C LEU A 335 19.01 1.71 -17.23
N GLU A 336 19.05 2.88 -17.83
CA GLU A 336 20.18 3.79 -17.68
C GLU A 336 19.87 4.79 -16.55
N LEU A 337 20.73 4.82 -15.52
CA LEU A 337 20.62 5.83 -14.47
C LEU A 337 21.26 7.13 -14.98
N SER A 338 20.41 8.14 -15.21
CA SER A 338 20.90 9.43 -15.68
C SER A 338 21.67 10.19 -14.58
N PRO A 339 22.69 11.01 -14.93
CA PRO A 339 23.38 11.85 -13.95
C PRO A 339 22.43 12.76 -13.15
N ALA A 340 21.37 13.24 -13.77
CA ALA A 340 20.37 14.09 -13.12
C ALA A 340 19.54 13.29 -12.10
N GLY A 341 19.12 12.06 -12.44
CA GLY A 341 18.43 11.16 -11.53
C GLY A 341 19.28 10.79 -10.33
N GLU A 342 20.53 10.40 -10.57
CA GLU A 342 21.47 10.07 -9.50
C GLU A 342 21.73 11.25 -8.55
N GLN A 343 21.91 12.46 -9.09
CA GLN A 343 22.08 13.66 -8.27
C GLN A 343 20.83 13.99 -7.46
N ALA A 344 19.62 13.76 -8.00
CA ALA A 344 18.38 13.95 -7.27
C ALA A 344 18.24 12.97 -6.10
N MET A 345 18.58 11.69 -6.33
CA MET A 345 18.63 10.65 -5.30
C MET A 345 19.64 10.98 -4.19
N GLN A 346 20.83 11.44 -4.56
CA GLN A 346 21.86 11.82 -3.61
C GLN A 346 21.41 12.99 -2.73
N ARG A 347 20.83 14.05 -3.31
CA ARG A 347 20.28 15.18 -2.55
C ARG A 347 19.20 14.71 -1.58
N TRP A 348 18.27 13.88 -2.05
CA TRP A 348 17.22 13.35 -1.20
C TRP A 348 17.77 12.58 0.00
N LEU A 349 18.81 11.74 -0.21
CA LEU A 349 19.48 10.99 0.87
C LEU A 349 20.20 11.92 1.87
N GLU A 350 20.79 13.01 1.39
CA GLU A 350 21.44 14.01 2.24
C GLU A 350 20.42 14.75 3.12
N ASP A 351 19.29 15.18 2.53
CA ASP A 351 18.21 15.90 3.21
C ASP A 351 17.44 15.00 4.19
N ASN A 352 17.41 13.69 3.94
CA ASN A 352 16.70 12.70 4.74
C ASN A 352 17.64 11.79 5.54
N ARG A 353 18.85 12.26 5.88
CA ARG A 353 19.79 11.49 6.72
C ARG A 353 19.10 11.10 8.02
N ARG A 354 18.97 9.81 8.25
CA ARG A 354 18.37 9.27 9.46
C ARG A 354 19.25 9.65 10.66
N GLY A 355 18.76 10.49 11.56
CA GLY A 355 19.17 10.40 12.94
C GLY A 355 18.93 8.97 13.42
N ALA A 356 19.87 8.39 14.20
CA ALA A 356 19.76 7.05 14.71
C ALA A 356 18.39 6.84 15.37
N ARG A 357 17.46 6.19 14.66
CA ARG A 357 16.19 5.77 15.25
C ARG A 357 16.56 4.63 16.20
N GLY A 358 16.30 4.86 17.50
CA GLY A 358 16.56 3.85 18.52
C GLY A 358 15.96 2.51 18.12
N ALA A 359 16.67 1.43 18.41
CA ALA A 359 16.12 0.10 18.31
C ALA A 359 14.88 0.06 19.25
N HIS A 360 13.69 -0.12 18.66
CA HIS A 360 12.53 -0.46 19.44
C HIS A 360 12.65 -1.94 19.80
N ASP A 361 12.86 -2.20 21.07
CA ASP A 361 12.81 -3.55 21.61
C ASP A 361 11.34 -3.97 21.71
N TYR A 362 10.88 -4.76 20.76
CA TYR A 362 9.53 -5.32 20.76
C TYR A 362 9.59 -6.67 21.46
N ALA A 363 8.99 -6.77 22.65
CA ALA A 363 8.79 -8.06 23.29
C ALA A 363 7.77 -8.86 22.45
N SER A 364 8.26 -9.83 21.67
CA SER A 364 7.43 -10.68 20.80
C SER A 364 6.34 -11.41 21.57
N GLU A 365 6.61 -11.74 22.82
CA GLU A 365 5.70 -12.41 23.74
C GLU A 365 4.42 -11.60 24.00
N HIS A 366 4.51 -10.26 23.96
CA HIS A 366 3.33 -9.37 24.07
C HIS A 366 2.32 -9.61 22.94
N PHE A 367 2.82 -10.01 21.77
CA PHE A 367 2.03 -10.34 20.60
C PHE A 367 1.76 -11.84 20.43
N GLY A 368 1.94 -12.63 21.49
CA GLY A 368 1.74 -14.07 21.47
C GLY A 368 2.68 -14.81 20.54
N LEU A 369 3.87 -14.26 20.25
CA LEU A 369 4.86 -14.82 19.34
C LEU A 369 6.13 -15.21 20.09
N SER A 370 6.80 -16.26 19.62
CA SER A 370 8.18 -16.58 20.03
C SER A 370 9.12 -16.60 18.83
N ALA A 371 10.41 -16.39 19.06
CA ALA A 371 11.41 -16.46 18.01
C ALA A 371 11.38 -17.83 17.31
N GLU A 372 11.28 -18.93 18.09
CA GLU A 372 11.24 -20.29 17.57
C GLU A 372 10.00 -20.56 16.71
N GLN A 373 8.85 -19.93 17.01
CA GLN A 373 7.65 -20.00 16.16
C GLN A 373 7.92 -19.32 14.83
N ILE A 374 8.44 -18.09 14.85
CA ILE A 374 8.76 -17.33 13.63
C ILE A 374 9.80 -18.08 12.80
N GLU A 375 10.85 -18.62 13.42
CA GLU A 375 11.86 -19.42 12.73
C GLU A 375 11.27 -20.64 12.01
N ARG A 376 10.35 -21.36 12.65
CA ARG A 376 9.65 -22.50 12.03
C ARG A 376 8.77 -22.07 10.87
N ASP A 377 7.98 -21.02 11.06
CA ASP A 377 7.00 -20.54 10.06
C ASP A 377 7.68 -19.99 8.80
N PHE A 378 8.90 -19.46 8.95
CA PHE A 378 9.71 -18.91 7.86
C PHE A 378 10.95 -19.75 7.51
N ALA A 379 11.04 -21.02 7.95
CA ALA A 379 12.24 -21.84 7.82
C ALA A 379 12.75 -21.93 6.37
N GLU A 380 11.86 -22.20 5.40
CA GLU A 380 12.23 -22.28 3.99
C GLU A 380 12.77 -20.96 3.46
N TYR A 381 12.10 -19.84 3.77
CA TYR A 381 12.54 -18.51 3.35
C TYR A 381 13.90 -18.15 3.96
N ARG A 382 14.10 -18.40 5.25
CA ARG A 382 15.37 -18.14 5.95
C ARG A 382 16.51 -18.93 5.33
N THR A 383 16.29 -20.20 5.02
CA THR A 383 17.30 -21.05 4.37
C THR A 383 17.69 -20.52 3.00
N ARG A 384 16.73 -20.05 2.20
CA ARG A 384 16.98 -19.59 0.83
C ARG A 384 17.58 -18.18 0.76
N HIS A 385 17.22 -17.27 1.68
CA HIS A 385 17.47 -15.83 1.52
C HIS A 385 18.18 -15.15 2.69
N ILE A 386 18.28 -15.77 3.86
CA ILE A 386 18.88 -15.17 5.05
C ILE A 386 20.18 -15.87 5.46
N ALA A 387 20.20 -17.19 5.52
CA ALA A 387 21.31 -17.97 6.05
C ALA A 387 22.51 -18.14 5.09
N GLY A 388 22.45 -17.54 3.89
CA GLY A 388 23.49 -17.62 2.86
C GLY A 388 24.48 -16.46 2.87
#